data_ad244ee8b39399c92a1309a1949eaad5
#
_entry.id   ad244ee8b39399c92a1309a1949eaad5
#
_cell.length_a   1.000
_cell.length_b   1.000
_cell.length_c   1.000
_cell.angle_alpha   90.00
_cell.angle_beta   90.00
_cell.angle_gamma   90.00
#
_symmetry.space_group_name_H-M   'P 1'
#
loop_
_entity.id
_entity.type
_entity.pdbx_description
1 polymer ?
#
loop_
_entity_poly.entity_id
_entity_poly.type
_entity_poly.pdbx_seq_one_letter_code
_entity_poly.pdbx_strand_id
1 'polypeptide(L)'
;MTTCTVDNAQRTAAKIAGVAGLVAFGLVVFANYVLLDPLIVPRNAADTARNILAHQTQFRVALTCFIAYGIGSVVLLSALYTILAPVNRSLAFTGALFRLVFAILWLIAPLNSLAALRLLGDATYLKVFEPDRLQALARVQLAGSFDDYYVGLPFFGLAATVCAWLWLKSNYIPKGLAIFGVIASAWCVLCAFIFLIFPNFNKIVNDYIFDSPMAIFELIVSIWLLFKGIRTPKSGEADLVAERSRKSVSLRLPAFL
;
A
#
# COMPACT_ATOMS: atom_id res chain seq x y z
N MET A 1 -10.20 14.86 24.66
CA MET A 1 -9.69 14.93 23.28
C MET A 1 -8.65 16.05 23.24
N THR A 2 -7.40 15.70 23.11
CA THR A 2 -6.30 16.67 23.02
C THR A 2 -6.39 17.41 21.69
N THR A 3 -6.48 18.72 21.73
CA THR A 3 -6.36 19.58 20.55
C THR A 3 -4.91 19.48 20.05
N CYS A 4 -4.65 18.57 19.10
CA CYS A 4 -3.33 18.48 18.49
C CYS A 4 -3.15 19.69 17.55
N THR A 5 -2.36 20.65 17.99
CA THR A 5 -1.83 21.67 17.06
C THR A 5 -0.91 20.95 16.09
N VAL A 6 -1.13 21.17 14.79
CA VAL A 6 -0.29 20.61 13.72
C VAL A 6 1.09 21.26 13.80
N ASP A 7 2.11 20.46 14.10
CA ASP A 7 3.49 20.92 14.19
C ASP A 7 4.22 20.95 12.83
N ASN A 8 5.43 21.50 12.80
CA ASN A 8 6.23 21.56 11.58
C ASN A 8 6.70 20.17 11.10
N ALA A 9 6.91 19.22 12.02
CA ALA A 9 7.28 17.86 11.67
C ALA A 9 6.14 17.15 10.90
N GLN A 10 4.90 17.30 11.37
CA GLN A 10 3.72 16.78 10.68
C GLN A 10 3.52 17.40 9.29
N ARG A 11 3.76 18.72 9.15
CA ARG A 11 3.66 19.39 7.85
C ARG A 11 4.71 18.91 6.86
N THR A 12 5.93 18.71 7.33
CA THR A 12 7.03 18.14 6.52
C THR A 12 6.72 16.69 6.15
N ALA A 13 6.27 15.88 7.12
CA ALA A 13 5.87 14.50 6.89
C ALA A 13 4.71 14.39 5.88
N ALA A 14 3.75 15.34 5.87
CA ALA A 14 2.68 15.35 4.89
C ALA A 14 3.19 15.54 3.46
N LYS A 15 4.15 16.44 3.24
CA LYS A 15 4.78 16.61 1.92
C LYS A 15 5.56 15.37 1.52
N ILE A 16 6.34 14.79 2.44
CA ILE A 16 7.08 13.54 2.19
C ILE A 16 6.11 12.40 1.84
N ALA A 17 5.02 12.24 2.59
CA ALA A 17 4.00 11.24 2.29
C ALA A 17 3.35 11.46 0.92
N GLY A 18 3.06 12.70 0.56
CA GLY A 18 2.50 13.03 -0.76
C GLY A 18 3.46 12.66 -1.90
N VAL A 19 4.73 13.06 -1.82
CA VAL A 19 5.74 12.72 -2.82
C VAL A 19 5.98 11.20 -2.87
N ALA A 20 6.22 10.57 -1.72
CA ALA A 20 6.51 9.14 -1.66
C ALA A 20 5.35 8.30 -2.21
N GLY A 21 4.09 8.67 -1.89
CA GLY A 21 2.91 7.97 -2.39
C GLY A 21 2.75 8.12 -3.90
N LEU A 22 2.94 9.32 -4.46
CA LEU A 22 2.86 9.55 -5.91
C LEU A 22 3.97 8.82 -6.67
N VAL A 23 5.22 8.87 -6.17
CA VAL A 23 6.34 8.17 -6.79
C VAL A 23 6.12 6.66 -6.72
N ALA A 24 5.72 6.12 -5.57
CA ALA A 24 5.42 4.71 -5.41
C ALA A 24 4.30 4.26 -6.37
N PHE A 25 3.20 5.00 -6.44
CA PHE A 25 2.11 4.72 -7.39
C PHE A 25 2.60 4.72 -8.84
N GLY A 26 3.34 5.74 -9.26
CA GLY A 26 3.90 5.82 -10.60
C GLY A 26 4.83 4.64 -10.92
N LEU A 27 5.70 4.27 -10.00
CA LEU A 27 6.63 3.16 -10.18
C LEU A 27 5.91 1.81 -10.34
N VAL A 28 4.88 1.53 -9.53
CA VAL A 28 4.16 0.26 -9.61
C VAL A 28 3.33 0.15 -10.88
N VAL A 29 2.66 1.24 -11.29
CA VAL A 29 1.90 1.29 -12.54
C VAL A 29 2.83 1.12 -13.74
N PHE A 30 3.94 1.86 -13.79
CA PHE A 30 4.90 1.76 -14.87
C PHE A 30 5.54 0.37 -14.95
N ALA A 31 5.96 -0.21 -13.82
CA ALA A 31 6.57 -1.52 -13.79
C ALA A 31 5.62 -2.63 -14.26
N ASN A 32 4.36 -2.62 -13.79
CA ASN A 32 3.40 -3.66 -14.16
C ASN A 32 2.92 -3.51 -15.60
N TYR A 33 2.34 -2.36 -15.95
CA TYR A 33 1.60 -2.22 -17.20
C TYR A 33 2.48 -1.87 -18.40
N VAL A 34 3.61 -1.16 -18.18
CA VAL A 34 4.48 -0.76 -19.30
C VAL A 34 5.63 -1.75 -19.50
N LEU A 35 6.22 -2.26 -18.39
CA LEU A 35 7.41 -3.07 -18.49
C LEU A 35 7.14 -4.57 -18.45
N LEU A 36 6.27 -5.07 -17.57
CA LEU A 36 6.06 -6.51 -17.39
C LEU A 36 4.94 -7.09 -18.23
N ASP A 37 3.78 -6.43 -18.29
CA ASP A 37 2.60 -6.95 -19.00
C ASP A 37 2.89 -7.37 -20.45
N PRO A 38 3.67 -6.59 -21.24
CA PRO A 38 4.03 -6.99 -22.60
C PRO A 38 4.91 -8.25 -22.69
N LEU A 39 5.59 -8.63 -21.60
CA LEU A 39 6.49 -9.79 -21.57
C LEU A 39 5.75 -11.09 -21.19
N ILE A 40 4.63 -10.98 -20.49
CA ILE A 40 3.91 -12.12 -19.91
C ILE A 40 2.81 -12.58 -20.86
N VAL A 41 2.97 -13.75 -21.45
CA VAL A 41 1.92 -14.36 -22.29
C VAL A 41 1.07 -15.30 -21.42
N PRO A 42 -0.24 -15.00 -21.23
CA PRO A 42 -1.10 -15.84 -20.41
C PRO A 42 -1.12 -17.29 -20.93
N ARG A 43 -0.96 -18.25 -19.99
CA ARG A 43 -1.00 -19.70 -20.27
C ARG A 43 0.08 -20.22 -21.24
N ASN A 44 1.06 -19.42 -21.61
CA ASN A 44 2.17 -19.83 -22.47
C ASN A 44 3.53 -19.54 -21.80
N ALA A 45 4.13 -20.58 -21.23
CA ALA A 45 5.42 -20.49 -20.55
C ALA A 45 6.58 -20.24 -21.53
N ALA A 46 6.53 -20.89 -22.71
CA ALA A 46 7.60 -20.77 -23.72
C ALA A 46 7.70 -19.36 -24.32
N ASP A 47 6.55 -18.78 -24.69
CA ASP A 47 6.51 -17.40 -25.20
C ASP A 47 6.89 -16.38 -24.14
N THR A 48 6.43 -16.57 -22.89
CA THR A 48 6.86 -15.72 -21.75
C THR A 48 8.39 -15.80 -21.57
N ALA A 49 8.95 -17.01 -21.55
CA ALA A 49 10.40 -17.20 -21.42
C ALA A 49 11.17 -16.51 -22.54
N ARG A 50 10.73 -16.70 -23.80
CA ARG A 50 11.33 -16.07 -24.98
C ARG A 50 11.30 -14.53 -24.89
N ASN A 51 10.16 -13.95 -24.50
CA ASN A 51 10.01 -12.50 -24.36
C ASN A 51 10.92 -11.95 -23.26
N ILE A 52 10.99 -12.61 -22.09
CA ILE A 52 11.86 -12.21 -21.00
C ILE A 52 13.33 -12.27 -21.40
N LEU A 53 13.74 -13.34 -22.10
CA LEU A 53 15.13 -13.47 -22.57
C LEU A 53 15.49 -12.45 -23.65
N ALA A 54 14.56 -12.13 -24.55
CA ALA A 54 14.77 -11.10 -25.58
C ALA A 54 14.81 -9.69 -24.99
N HIS A 55 14.14 -9.43 -23.87
CA HIS A 55 14.01 -8.10 -23.26
C HIS A 55 14.47 -8.09 -21.79
N GLN A 56 15.60 -8.74 -21.49
CA GLN A 56 16.11 -8.88 -20.11
C GLN A 56 16.31 -7.55 -19.39
N THR A 57 16.79 -6.52 -20.09
CA THR A 57 16.99 -5.19 -19.50
C THR A 57 15.65 -4.59 -19.04
N GLN A 58 14.61 -4.67 -19.88
CA GLN A 58 13.27 -4.21 -19.55
C GLN A 58 12.72 -4.93 -18.32
N PHE A 59 12.87 -6.26 -18.27
CA PHE A 59 12.46 -7.07 -17.13
C PHE A 59 13.19 -6.67 -15.84
N ARG A 60 14.53 -6.49 -15.90
CA ARG A 60 15.33 -6.05 -14.75
C ARG A 60 14.99 -4.63 -14.28
N VAL A 61 14.67 -3.72 -15.19
CA VAL A 61 14.21 -2.36 -14.85
C VAL A 61 12.88 -2.44 -14.09
N ALA A 62 11.96 -3.31 -14.51
CA ALA A 62 10.71 -3.52 -13.77
C ALA A 62 10.96 -3.98 -12.34
N LEU A 63 11.87 -4.95 -12.13
CA LEU A 63 12.25 -5.40 -10.79
C LEU A 63 12.88 -4.29 -9.95
N THR A 64 13.69 -3.44 -10.57
CA THR A 64 14.27 -2.26 -9.89
C THR A 64 13.19 -1.28 -9.46
N CYS A 65 12.16 -1.05 -10.28
CA CYS A 65 11.01 -0.24 -9.91
C CYS A 65 10.23 -0.84 -8.72
N PHE A 66 10.08 -2.16 -8.65
CA PHE A 66 9.45 -2.82 -7.50
C PHE A 66 10.27 -2.67 -6.21
N ILE A 67 11.59 -2.78 -6.28
CA ILE A 67 12.46 -2.52 -5.13
C ILE A 67 12.33 -1.05 -4.69
N ALA A 68 12.37 -0.12 -5.64
CA ALA A 68 12.19 1.31 -5.36
C ALA A 68 10.80 1.61 -4.75
N TYR A 69 9.74 0.94 -5.22
CA TYR A 69 8.42 0.99 -4.59
C TYR A 69 8.46 0.51 -3.13
N GLY A 70 9.14 -0.61 -2.84
CA GLY A 70 9.29 -1.11 -1.48
C GLY A 70 9.99 -0.10 -0.56
N ILE A 71 11.06 0.52 -1.02
CA ILE A 71 11.75 1.61 -0.30
C ILE A 71 10.80 2.80 -0.09
N GLY A 72 10.10 3.24 -1.14
CA GLY A 72 9.11 4.31 -1.05
C GLY A 72 7.99 4.01 -0.06
N SER A 73 7.55 2.75 0.04
CA SER A 73 6.55 2.29 1.02
C SER A 73 7.05 2.44 2.46
N VAL A 74 8.33 2.17 2.73
CA VAL A 74 8.93 2.38 4.06
C VAL A 74 9.01 3.87 4.40
N VAL A 75 9.38 4.72 3.44
CA VAL A 75 9.35 6.18 3.64
C VAL A 75 7.94 6.68 3.90
N LEU A 76 6.96 6.21 3.12
CA LEU A 76 5.56 6.57 3.25
C LEU A 76 4.98 6.14 4.62
N LEU A 77 5.26 4.91 5.08
CA LEU A 77 4.79 4.47 6.39
C LEU A 77 5.36 5.32 7.54
N SER A 78 6.63 5.71 7.46
CA SER A 78 7.28 6.55 8.47
C SER A 78 6.66 7.94 8.52
N ALA A 79 6.37 8.51 7.36
CA ALA A 79 5.72 9.80 7.24
C ALA A 79 4.26 9.75 7.74
N LEU A 80 3.48 8.72 7.36
CA LEU A 80 2.11 8.52 7.85
C LEU A 80 2.06 8.30 9.37
N TYR A 81 3.00 7.53 9.92
CA TYR A 81 3.11 7.38 11.37
C TYR A 81 3.35 8.73 12.06
N THR A 82 4.28 9.54 11.57
CA THR A 82 4.56 10.88 12.13
C THR A 82 3.31 11.76 12.13
N ILE A 83 2.50 11.71 11.05
CA ILE A 83 1.28 12.51 10.94
C ILE A 83 0.20 12.00 11.90
N LEU A 84 0.02 10.68 12.03
CA LEU A 84 -1.14 10.06 12.66
C LEU A 84 -0.90 9.66 14.13
N ALA A 85 0.35 9.54 14.58
CA ALA A 85 0.69 9.20 15.96
C ALA A 85 0.08 10.16 16.99
N PRO A 86 0.01 11.49 16.78
CA PRO A 86 -0.66 12.40 17.72
C PRO A 86 -2.17 12.17 17.84
N VAL A 87 -2.81 11.56 16.86
CA VAL A 87 -4.25 11.25 16.86
C VAL A 87 -4.51 10.01 17.74
N ASN A 88 -3.77 8.93 17.47
CA ASN A 88 -3.75 7.71 18.28
C ASN A 88 -2.46 6.94 18.01
N ARG A 89 -1.52 6.99 18.95
CA ARG A 89 -0.18 6.40 18.80
C ARG A 89 -0.22 4.89 18.56
N SER A 90 -1.05 4.16 19.32
CA SER A 90 -1.12 2.70 19.21
C SER A 90 -1.69 2.26 17.84
N LEU A 91 -2.79 2.87 17.41
CA LEU A 91 -3.37 2.56 16.10
C LEU A 91 -2.45 2.98 14.95
N ALA A 92 -1.81 4.15 15.02
CA ALA A 92 -0.86 4.59 14.01
C ALA A 92 0.34 3.62 13.91
N PHE A 93 0.83 3.11 15.05
CA PHE A 93 1.89 2.11 15.08
C PHE A 93 1.43 0.78 14.48
N THR A 94 0.23 0.30 14.83
CA THR A 94 -0.35 -0.91 14.23
C THR A 94 -0.50 -0.78 12.71
N GLY A 95 -1.00 0.35 12.23
CA GLY A 95 -1.09 0.62 10.78
C GLY A 95 0.28 0.63 10.09
N ALA A 96 1.30 1.21 10.76
CA ALA A 96 2.67 1.19 10.25
C ALA A 96 3.24 -0.23 10.19
N LEU A 97 2.99 -1.08 11.20
CA LEU A 97 3.42 -2.48 11.19
C LEU A 97 2.76 -3.27 10.07
N PHE A 98 1.46 -3.13 9.86
CA PHE A 98 0.78 -3.79 8.74
C PHE A 98 1.39 -3.36 7.39
N ARG A 99 1.66 -2.07 7.21
CA ARG A 99 2.29 -1.58 5.98
C ARG A 99 3.73 -2.09 5.82
N LEU A 100 4.46 -2.25 6.91
CA LEU A 100 5.79 -2.85 6.89
C LEU A 100 5.75 -4.31 6.46
N VAL A 101 4.82 -5.11 7.01
CA VAL A 101 4.64 -6.51 6.58
C VAL A 101 4.33 -6.59 5.09
N PHE A 102 3.42 -5.74 4.60
CA PHE A 102 3.15 -5.67 3.17
C PHE A 102 4.40 -5.31 2.35
N ALA A 103 5.18 -4.31 2.78
CA ALA A 103 6.41 -3.92 2.07
C ALA A 103 7.45 -5.06 2.03
N ILE A 104 7.54 -5.87 3.08
CA ILE A 104 8.42 -7.05 3.11
C ILE A 104 7.93 -8.11 2.12
N LEU A 105 6.64 -8.45 2.14
CA LEU A 105 6.05 -9.42 1.20
C LEU A 105 6.19 -8.93 -0.25
N TRP A 106 5.98 -7.63 -0.49
CA TRP A 106 6.21 -7.03 -1.82
C TRP A 106 7.65 -7.20 -2.32
N LEU A 107 8.64 -7.15 -1.43
CA LEU A 107 10.05 -7.33 -1.80
C LEU A 107 10.42 -8.79 -2.10
N ILE A 108 9.56 -9.76 -1.76
CA ILE A 108 9.74 -11.17 -2.14
C ILE A 108 9.43 -11.39 -3.63
N ALA A 109 8.46 -10.67 -4.20
CA ALA A 109 8.09 -10.81 -5.60
C ALA A 109 9.28 -10.57 -6.59
N PRO A 110 10.14 -9.55 -6.44
CA PRO A 110 11.37 -9.45 -7.22
C PRO A 110 12.34 -10.62 -7.05
N LEU A 111 12.41 -11.26 -5.88
CA LEU A 111 13.26 -12.43 -5.65
C LEU A 111 12.75 -13.64 -6.45
N ASN A 112 11.45 -13.90 -6.45
CA ASN A 112 10.83 -14.94 -7.26
C ASN A 112 11.05 -14.67 -8.76
N SER A 113 10.91 -13.43 -9.19
CA SER A 113 11.18 -13.01 -10.58
C SER A 113 12.65 -13.19 -10.98
N LEU A 114 13.60 -12.88 -10.08
CA LEU A 114 15.02 -13.15 -10.29
C LEU A 114 15.32 -14.65 -10.34
N ALA A 115 14.63 -15.46 -9.53
CA ALA A 115 14.75 -16.92 -9.59
C ALA A 115 14.26 -17.46 -10.96
N ALA A 116 13.13 -16.94 -11.46
CA ALA A 116 12.67 -17.25 -12.81
C ALA A 116 13.73 -16.90 -13.88
N LEU A 117 14.31 -15.71 -13.81
CA LEU A 117 15.36 -15.29 -14.75
C LEU A 117 16.60 -16.18 -14.67
N ARG A 118 16.97 -16.68 -13.49
CA ARG A 118 18.08 -17.62 -13.33
C ARG A 118 17.76 -18.98 -13.98
N LEU A 119 16.53 -19.48 -13.85
CA LEU A 119 16.11 -20.74 -14.48
C LEU A 119 16.09 -20.65 -16.01
N LEU A 120 15.88 -19.46 -16.58
CA LEU A 120 15.91 -19.22 -18.02
C LEU A 120 17.35 -18.94 -18.54
N GLY A 121 18.34 -18.83 -17.65
CA GLY A 121 19.74 -18.56 -18.02
C GLY A 121 20.45 -19.80 -18.57
N ASP A 122 21.71 -19.60 -18.97
CA ASP A 122 22.58 -20.61 -19.60
C ASP A 122 23.58 -21.28 -18.63
N ALA A 123 23.31 -21.19 -17.32
CA ALA A 123 24.21 -21.71 -16.30
C ALA A 123 24.45 -23.22 -16.47
N THR A 124 25.71 -23.66 -16.33
CA THR A 124 26.12 -25.05 -16.60
C THR A 124 25.34 -26.09 -15.82
N TYR A 125 24.98 -25.77 -14.57
CA TYR A 125 24.20 -26.70 -13.72
C TYR A 125 22.76 -26.87 -14.17
N LEU A 126 22.23 -25.98 -15.03
CA LEU A 126 20.87 -26.13 -15.59
C LEU A 126 20.84 -27.06 -16.81
N LYS A 127 21.97 -27.37 -17.43
CA LYS A 127 22.05 -28.20 -18.63
C LYS A 127 21.62 -29.66 -18.42
N VAL A 128 21.43 -30.07 -17.16
CA VAL A 128 20.89 -31.40 -16.81
C VAL A 128 19.38 -31.50 -16.97
N PHE A 129 18.71 -30.34 -17.14
CA PHE A 129 17.26 -30.27 -17.29
C PHE A 129 16.87 -30.00 -18.74
N GLU A 130 15.76 -30.57 -19.16
CA GLU A 130 15.14 -30.25 -20.45
C GLU A 130 14.67 -28.76 -20.45
N PRO A 131 14.84 -28.02 -21.57
CA PRO A 131 14.46 -26.60 -21.65
C PRO A 131 13.01 -26.33 -21.28
N ASP A 132 12.07 -27.19 -21.70
CA ASP A 132 10.64 -27.03 -21.42
C ASP A 132 10.34 -27.13 -19.91
N ARG A 133 11.08 -27.97 -19.18
CA ARG A 133 10.97 -28.08 -17.72
C ARG A 133 11.45 -26.80 -17.04
N LEU A 134 12.55 -26.22 -17.52
CA LEU A 134 13.07 -24.95 -16.97
C LEU A 134 12.11 -23.81 -17.22
N GLN A 135 11.49 -23.73 -18.40
CA GLN A 135 10.46 -22.74 -18.73
C GLN A 135 9.22 -22.89 -17.83
N ALA A 136 8.75 -24.12 -17.60
CA ALA A 136 7.66 -24.40 -16.68
C ALA A 136 7.99 -23.99 -15.25
N LEU A 137 9.17 -24.32 -14.74
CA LEU A 137 9.64 -23.91 -13.40
C LEU A 137 9.77 -22.39 -13.29
N ALA A 138 10.30 -21.71 -14.31
CA ALA A 138 10.36 -20.25 -14.35
C ALA A 138 8.95 -19.64 -14.29
N ARG A 139 7.97 -20.25 -14.97
CA ARG A 139 6.59 -19.80 -14.90
C ARG A 139 5.98 -19.95 -13.50
N VAL A 140 6.31 -21.04 -12.78
CA VAL A 140 5.89 -21.24 -11.39
C VAL A 140 6.46 -20.14 -10.50
N GLN A 141 7.74 -19.79 -10.67
CA GLN A 141 8.35 -18.68 -9.89
C GLN A 141 7.70 -17.33 -10.19
N LEU A 142 7.38 -17.05 -11.46
CA LEU A 142 6.64 -15.84 -11.84
C LEU A 142 5.23 -15.81 -11.25
N ALA A 143 4.55 -16.97 -11.20
CA ALA A 143 3.24 -17.08 -10.53
C ALA A 143 3.34 -16.79 -9.03
N GLY A 144 4.39 -17.29 -8.36
CA GLY A 144 4.65 -17.01 -6.94
C GLY A 144 4.73 -15.50 -6.63
N SER A 145 5.20 -14.68 -7.57
CA SER A 145 5.21 -13.22 -7.40
C SER A 145 3.80 -12.62 -7.26
N PHE A 146 2.79 -13.22 -7.89
CA PHE A 146 1.38 -12.84 -7.71
C PHE A 146 0.84 -13.32 -6.36
N ASP A 147 1.22 -14.52 -5.94
CA ASP A 147 0.81 -15.07 -4.64
C ASP A 147 1.34 -14.18 -3.49
N ASP A 148 2.59 -13.71 -3.57
CA ASP A 148 3.17 -12.75 -2.62
C ASP A 148 2.34 -11.47 -2.51
N TYR A 149 1.88 -10.94 -3.65
CA TYR A 149 1.01 -9.78 -3.69
C TYR A 149 -0.34 -10.05 -3.01
N TYR A 150 -1.02 -11.14 -3.36
CA TYR A 150 -2.34 -11.47 -2.78
C TYR A 150 -2.27 -11.77 -1.29
N VAL A 151 -1.20 -12.42 -0.82
CA VAL A 151 -0.97 -12.61 0.62
C VAL A 151 -0.66 -11.28 1.31
N GLY A 152 -0.03 -10.34 0.63
CA GLY A 152 0.27 -9.01 1.14
C GLY A 152 -0.95 -8.09 1.23
N LEU A 153 -1.93 -8.23 0.33
CA LEU A 153 -3.07 -7.32 0.23
C LEU A 153 -3.90 -7.15 1.51
N PRO A 154 -4.19 -8.19 2.32
CA PRO A 154 -4.86 -8.01 3.61
C PRO A 154 -4.10 -7.05 4.54
N PHE A 155 -2.78 -7.14 4.59
CA PHE A 155 -1.95 -6.24 5.41
C PHE A 155 -1.96 -4.82 4.87
N PHE A 156 -1.90 -4.65 3.56
CA PHE A 156 -2.02 -3.34 2.92
C PHE A 156 -3.38 -2.70 3.17
N GLY A 157 -4.47 -3.44 2.96
CA GLY A 157 -5.83 -2.97 3.20
C GLY A 157 -6.09 -2.66 4.67
N LEU A 158 -5.59 -3.46 5.62
CA LEU A 158 -5.69 -3.18 7.06
C LEU A 158 -4.91 -1.91 7.42
N ALA A 159 -3.69 -1.73 6.89
CA ALA A 159 -2.92 -0.51 7.08
C ALA A 159 -3.69 0.72 6.57
N ALA A 160 -4.23 0.64 5.36
CA ALA A 160 -5.02 1.72 4.75
C ALA A 160 -6.31 1.99 5.53
N THR A 161 -7.00 0.95 6.02
CA THR A 161 -8.21 1.09 6.86
C THR A 161 -7.91 1.82 8.16
N VAL A 162 -6.84 1.43 8.86
CA VAL A 162 -6.41 2.10 10.09
C VAL A 162 -6.04 3.56 9.83
N CYS A 163 -5.27 3.83 8.77
CA CYS A 163 -4.92 5.20 8.38
C CYS A 163 -6.17 6.01 8.04
N ALA A 164 -7.09 5.48 7.21
CA ALA A 164 -8.33 6.15 6.83
C ALA A 164 -9.23 6.45 8.05
N TRP A 165 -9.29 5.53 9.00
CA TRP A 165 -9.99 5.76 10.27
C TRP A 165 -9.37 6.88 11.09
N LEU A 166 -8.03 6.96 11.17
CA LEU A 166 -7.33 8.04 11.86
C LEU A 166 -7.48 9.38 11.14
N TRP A 167 -7.50 9.38 9.79
CA TRP A 167 -7.84 10.56 9.00
C TRP A 167 -9.25 11.07 9.29
N LEU A 168 -10.21 10.15 9.43
CA LEU A 168 -11.60 10.49 9.78
C LEU A 168 -11.70 11.09 11.18
N LYS A 169 -10.97 10.54 12.15
CA LYS A 169 -10.94 11.03 13.54
C LYS A 169 -10.26 12.39 13.70
N SER A 170 -9.21 12.65 12.93
CA SER A 170 -8.42 13.89 13.01
C SER A 170 -9.00 15.04 12.20
N ASN A 171 -9.83 14.77 11.21
CA ASN A 171 -10.26 15.74 10.20
C ASN A 171 -9.09 16.37 9.40
N TYR A 172 -7.91 15.75 9.36
CA TYR A 172 -6.74 16.25 8.63
C TYR A 172 -6.95 16.28 7.11
N ILE A 173 -7.82 15.41 6.61
CA ILE A 173 -8.27 15.39 5.22
C ILE A 173 -9.80 15.56 5.16
N PRO A 174 -10.43 15.81 3.98
CA PRO A 174 -11.88 15.88 3.87
C PRO A 174 -12.55 14.61 4.40
N LYS A 175 -13.62 14.78 5.19
CA LYS A 175 -14.36 13.63 5.77
C LYS A 175 -14.84 12.64 4.72
N GLY A 176 -15.37 13.13 3.58
CA GLY A 176 -15.81 12.26 2.48
C GLY A 176 -14.69 11.39 1.91
N LEU A 177 -13.48 11.95 1.77
CA LEU A 177 -12.31 11.21 1.33
C LEU A 177 -11.88 10.16 2.36
N ALA A 178 -11.90 10.50 3.66
CA ALA A 178 -11.58 9.55 4.72
C ALA A 178 -12.60 8.39 4.81
N ILE A 179 -13.90 8.68 4.66
CA ILE A 179 -14.96 7.65 4.61
C ILE A 179 -14.77 6.75 3.41
N PHE A 180 -14.53 7.32 2.22
CA PHE A 180 -14.22 6.54 1.02
C PHE A 180 -13.02 5.62 1.26
N GLY A 181 -11.96 6.11 1.90
CA GLY A 181 -10.79 5.32 2.24
C GLY A 181 -11.10 4.13 3.16
N VAL A 182 -11.93 4.33 4.20
CA VAL A 182 -12.34 3.24 5.09
C VAL A 182 -13.11 2.17 4.32
N ILE A 183 -14.07 2.58 3.48
CA ILE A 183 -14.91 1.64 2.71
C ILE A 183 -14.06 0.89 1.69
N ALA A 184 -13.25 1.60 0.90
CA ALA A 184 -12.44 1.03 -0.17
C ALA A 184 -11.38 0.05 0.36
N SER A 185 -10.70 0.39 1.47
CA SER A 185 -9.69 -0.48 2.05
C SER A 185 -10.30 -1.68 2.79
N ALA A 186 -11.43 -1.52 3.49
CA ALA A 186 -12.14 -2.63 4.10
C ALA A 186 -12.69 -3.61 3.03
N TRP A 187 -13.19 -3.08 1.91
CA TRP A 187 -13.59 -3.87 0.74
C TRP A 187 -12.40 -4.69 0.20
N CYS A 188 -11.24 -4.07 0.02
CA CYS A 188 -10.03 -4.76 -0.45
C CYS A 188 -9.64 -5.90 0.49
N VAL A 189 -9.65 -5.69 1.82
CA VAL A 189 -9.37 -6.74 2.82
C VAL A 189 -10.33 -7.91 2.67
N LEU A 190 -11.63 -7.63 2.57
CA LEU A 190 -12.66 -8.66 2.43
C LEU A 190 -12.45 -9.47 1.14
N CYS A 191 -12.26 -8.81 0.01
CA CYS A 191 -12.03 -9.46 -1.27
C CYS A 191 -10.74 -10.29 -1.26
N ALA A 192 -9.66 -9.80 -0.65
CA ALA A 192 -8.40 -10.53 -0.56
C ALA A 192 -8.56 -11.87 0.17
N PHE A 193 -9.27 -11.89 1.30
CA PHE A 193 -9.55 -13.15 2.01
C PHE A 193 -10.49 -14.06 1.22
N ILE A 194 -11.53 -13.51 0.57
CA ILE A 194 -12.44 -14.31 -0.27
C ILE A 194 -11.66 -14.92 -1.44
N PHE A 195 -10.78 -14.16 -2.08
CA PHE A 195 -9.95 -14.65 -3.17
C PHE A 195 -9.02 -15.81 -2.73
N LEU A 196 -8.40 -15.70 -1.54
CA LEU A 196 -7.53 -16.76 -1.00
C LEU A 196 -8.30 -18.05 -0.70
N ILE A 197 -9.56 -17.94 -0.25
CA ILE A 197 -10.41 -19.11 0.05
C ILE A 197 -11.05 -19.68 -1.22
N PHE A 198 -11.47 -18.80 -2.13
CA PHE A 198 -12.19 -19.14 -3.36
C PHE A 198 -11.44 -18.61 -4.60
N PRO A 199 -10.45 -19.33 -5.13
CA PRO A 199 -9.60 -18.84 -6.24
C PRO A 199 -10.36 -18.43 -7.51
N ASN A 200 -11.58 -18.96 -7.71
CA ASN A 200 -12.45 -18.57 -8.84
C ASN A 200 -13.21 -17.25 -8.63
N PHE A 201 -13.05 -16.62 -7.46
CA PHE A 201 -13.72 -15.34 -7.15
C PHE A 201 -13.30 -14.22 -8.09
N ASN A 202 -12.06 -14.25 -8.61
CA ASN A 202 -11.58 -13.32 -9.64
C ASN A 202 -12.38 -13.34 -10.96
N LYS A 203 -13.14 -14.42 -11.22
CA LYS A 203 -14.05 -14.50 -12.36
C LYS A 203 -15.37 -13.73 -12.14
N ILE A 204 -15.71 -13.46 -10.87
CA ILE A 204 -16.91 -12.74 -10.45
C ILE A 204 -16.58 -11.28 -10.19
N VAL A 205 -15.51 -11.02 -9.46
CA VAL A 205 -15.02 -9.67 -9.15
C VAL A 205 -13.67 -9.51 -9.84
N ASN A 206 -13.63 -8.65 -10.86
CA ASN A 206 -12.41 -8.34 -11.59
C ASN A 206 -11.40 -7.64 -10.65
N ASP A 207 -10.11 -7.88 -10.89
CA ASP A 207 -9.00 -7.29 -10.13
C ASP A 207 -9.10 -5.77 -10.08
N TYR A 208 -9.56 -5.10 -11.15
CA TYR A 208 -9.79 -3.65 -11.17
C TYR A 208 -10.88 -3.18 -10.20
N ILE A 209 -11.90 -3.99 -9.90
CA ILE A 209 -12.95 -3.66 -8.93
C ILE A 209 -12.49 -4.00 -7.51
N PHE A 210 -11.57 -4.93 -7.40
CA PHE A 210 -11.09 -5.50 -6.18
C PHE A 210 -10.16 -4.55 -5.40
N ASP A 211 -9.11 -4.02 -6.02
CA ASP A 211 -8.09 -3.19 -5.35
C ASP A 211 -8.04 -1.73 -5.82
N SER A 212 -8.51 -1.43 -7.04
CA SER A 212 -8.46 -0.07 -7.60
C SER A 212 -9.14 1.00 -6.75
N PRO A 213 -10.28 0.76 -6.05
CA PRO A 213 -10.86 1.78 -5.20
C PRO A 213 -9.90 2.24 -4.09
N MET A 214 -9.12 1.30 -3.52
CA MET A 214 -8.11 1.62 -2.51
C MET A 214 -6.91 2.34 -3.12
N ALA A 215 -6.45 1.92 -4.29
CA ALA A 215 -5.37 2.58 -5.02
C ALA A 215 -5.74 4.02 -5.40
N ILE A 216 -6.98 4.27 -5.85
CA ILE A 216 -7.52 5.61 -6.12
C ILE A 216 -7.55 6.44 -4.84
N PHE A 217 -7.99 5.87 -3.72
CA PHE A 217 -7.96 6.56 -2.43
C PHE A 217 -6.54 7.01 -2.07
N GLU A 218 -5.55 6.12 -2.14
CA GLU A 218 -4.16 6.45 -1.81
C GLU A 218 -3.58 7.51 -2.75
N LEU A 219 -3.89 7.43 -4.05
CA LEU A 219 -3.50 8.43 -5.03
C LEU A 219 -4.07 9.82 -4.68
N ILE A 220 -5.37 9.90 -4.41
CA ILE A 220 -6.04 11.18 -4.07
C ILE A 220 -5.48 11.74 -2.76
N VAL A 221 -5.25 10.89 -1.74
CA VAL A 221 -4.64 11.34 -0.47
C VAL A 221 -3.22 11.84 -0.69
N SER A 222 -2.43 11.16 -1.52
CA SER A 222 -1.06 11.59 -1.84
C SER A 222 -1.03 12.95 -2.53
N ILE A 223 -1.92 13.18 -3.50
CA ILE A 223 -2.11 14.49 -4.15
C ILE A 223 -2.56 15.53 -3.12
N TRP A 224 -3.53 15.20 -2.29
CA TRP A 224 -4.03 16.10 -1.25
C TRP A 224 -2.91 16.51 -0.28
N LEU A 225 -2.15 15.56 0.24
CA LEU A 225 -1.08 15.83 1.20
C LEU A 225 0.04 16.67 0.58
N LEU A 226 0.35 16.48 -0.69
CA LEU A 226 1.37 17.24 -1.39
C LEU A 226 0.96 18.71 -1.59
N PHE A 227 -0.26 18.95 -2.09
CA PHE A 227 -0.68 20.29 -2.49
C PHE A 227 -1.45 21.06 -1.41
N LYS A 228 -2.26 20.39 -0.60
CA LYS A 228 -3.08 21.01 0.46
C LYS A 228 -2.51 20.78 1.86
N GLY A 229 -1.70 19.74 2.03
CA GLY A 229 -1.21 19.33 3.35
C GLY A 229 -2.32 18.82 4.27
N ILE A 230 -2.03 18.81 5.56
CA ILE A 230 -3.01 18.47 6.61
C ILE A 230 -3.76 19.71 7.06
N ARG A 231 -5.08 19.57 7.24
CA ARG A 231 -5.93 20.65 7.75
C ARG A 231 -5.60 20.91 9.22
N THR A 232 -5.47 22.17 9.58
CA THR A 232 -5.46 22.58 10.99
C THR A 232 -6.90 22.67 11.48
N PRO A 233 -7.24 22.14 12.65
CA PRO A 233 -8.55 22.41 13.26
C PRO A 233 -8.75 23.93 13.36
N LYS A 234 -9.93 24.41 12.97
CA LYS A 234 -10.24 25.84 13.14
C LYS A 234 -10.25 26.17 14.63
N SER A 235 -9.58 27.24 15.03
CA SER A 235 -9.48 27.67 16.45
C SER A 235 -10.83 27.78 17.17
N GLY A 236 -11.90 28.14 16.46
CA GLY A 236 -13.25 28.20 17.05
C GLY A 236 -13.88 26.85 17.45
N GLU A 237 -13.51 25.74 16.81
CA GLU A 237 -13.96 24.41 17.26
C GLU A 237 -13.16 23.93 18.48
N ALA A 238 -11.89 24.31 18.58
CA ALA A 238 -11.05 24.05 19.72
C ALA A 238 -11.55 24.77 20.99
N ASP A 239 -11.96 26.01 20.84
CA ASP A 239 -12.49 26.83 21.93
C ASP A 239 -13.85 26.30 22.45
N LEU A 240 -14.73 25.89 21.54
CA LEU A 240 -16.02 25.28 21.90
C LEU A 240 -15.87 23.92 22.63
N VAL A 241 -14.89 23.11 22.23
CA VAL A 241 -14.60 21.83 22.91
C VAL A 241 -13.95 22.06 24.25
N ALA A 242 -13.03 23.04 24.38
CA ALA A 242 -12.43 23.44 25.63
C ALA A 242 -13.49 24.00 26.62
N GLU A 243 -14.43 24.81 26.14
CA GLU A 243 -15.52 25.33 26.94
C GLU A 243 -16.49 24.25 27.40
N ARG A 244 -16.84 23.30 26.54
CA ARG A 244 -17.65 22.11 26.93
C ARG A 244 -16.95 21.23 27.95
N SER A 245 -15.63 21.04 27.83
CA SER A 245 -14.84 20.31 28.81
C SER A 245 -14.80 21.01 30.17
N ARG A 246 -14.60 22.34 30.20
CA ARG A 246 -14.65 23.13 31.43
C ARG A 246 -16.03 23.07 32.10
N LYS A 247 -17.13 23.18 31.34
CA LYS A 247 -18.49 23.06 31.86
C LYS A 247 -18.80 21.67 32.43
N SER A 248 -18.27 20.60 31.79
CA SER A 248 -18.48 19.22 32.32
C SER A 248 -17.68 18.94 33.59
N VAL A 249 -16.54 19.58 33.81
CA VAL A 249 -15.73 19.48 35.02
C VAL A 249 -16.36 20.29 36.17
N SER A 250 -16.91 21.49 35.88
CA SER A 250 -17.58 22.32 36.89
C SER A 250 -18.90 21.71 37.40
N LEU A 251 -19.55 20.85 36.63
CA LEU A 251 -20.77 20.14 37.02
C LEU A 251 -20.48 18.86 37.85
N ARG A 252 -19.22 18.47 38.02
CA ARG A 252 -18.83 17.26 38.79
C ARG A 252 -18.18 17.54 40.14
N LEU A 253 -18.06 18.80 40.54
CA LEU A 253 -17.66 19.14 41.88
C LEU A 253 -18.90 19.18 42.77
N PRO A 254 -19.14 18.20 43.68
CA PRO A 254 -20.16 18.34 44.71
C PRO A 254 -19.72 19.42 45.67
N ALA A 255 -20.63 20.33 46.00
CA ALA A 255 -20.48 21.25 47.11
C ALA A 255 -20.41 20.41 48.39
N PHE A 256 -19.16 20.17 48.89
CA PHE A 256 -18.93 19.77 50.26
C PHE A 256 -18.62 21.06 51.04
N LEU A 257 -19.63 21.59 51.72
CA LEU A 257 -19.56 22.33 52.97
C LEU A 257 -20.52 21.74 53.95
#